data_4f758bc0f0ae58aae0c0d4e7979a872f
#
_entry.id   4f758bc0f0ae58aae0c0d4e7979a872f
#
_cell.length_a   1.000
_cell.length_b   1.000
_cell.length_c   1.000
_cell.angle_alpha   90.00
_cell.angle_beta   90.00
_cell.angle_gamma   90.00
#
_symmetry.space_group_name_H-M   'P 1'
#
loop_
_entity.id
_entity.type
_entity.pdbx_description
1 polymer ?
#
loop_
_entity_poly.entity_id
_entity_poly.type
_entity_poly.pdbx_seq_one_letter_code
_entity_poly.pdbx_strand_id
1 'polypeptide(L)'
;LESIGITGMAVTNVFGYGVQKGHKAFFRGAPIETRLLPKIKIDVVISKIPVNTLVTTVQKVLYTGNIGDGKIFIYDVRDVVKVRTGEHGFDALQDEEK
;
A
#
# COMPACT_ATOMS: atom_id res chain seq x y z
N LEU A 1 -4.34 1.93 -11.37
CA LEU A 1 -3.04 2.59 -11.29
C LEU A 1 -2.33 2.68 -12.62
N GLU A 2 -2.63 1.78 -13.53
CA GLU A 2 -2.01 1.85 -14.84
C GLU A 2 -2.36 3.14 -15.57
N SER A 3 -3.52 3.70 -15.27
CA SER A 3 -3.96 4.90 -15.94
C SER A 3 -3.05 6.10 -15.66
N ILE A 4 -2.29 6.05 -14.59
CA ILE A 4 -1.37 7.14 -14.26
C ILE A 4 0.09 6.73 -14.46
N GLY A 5 0.32 5.61 -15.12
CA GLY A 5 1.68 5.23 -15.49
C GLY A 5 2.38 4.27 -14.56
N ILE A 6 1.67 3.72 -13.61
CA ILE A 6 2.27 2.73 -12.72
C ILE A 6 2.28 1.40 -13.47
N THR A 7 3.46 0.85 -13.66
CA THR A 7 3.59 -0.39 -14.40
C THR A 7 4.02 -1.56 -13.53
N GLY A 8 4.41 -1.30 -12.30
CA GLY A 8 4.82 -2.39 -11.45
C GLY A 8 4.48 -2.11 -10.00
N MET A 9 4.07 -3.15 -9.31
CA MET A 9 3.80 -3.05 -7.89
C MET A 9 3.98 -4.42 -7.28
N ALA A 10 4.22 -4.45 -5.99
CA ALA A 10 4.31 -5.70 -5.25
C ALA A 10 3.10 -5.81 -4.35
N VAL A 11 2.50 -6.98 -4.33
CA VAL A 11 1.33 -7.23 -3.52
C VAL A 11 1.66 -8.34 -2.53
N THR A 12 1.40 -8.09 -1.27
CA THR A 12 1.73 -9.03 -0.22
C THR A 12 0.52 -9.23 0.67
N ASN A 13 0.25 -10.48 1.00
CA ASN A 13 -0.76 -10.78 1.99
C ASN A 13 -0.14 -10.66 3.36
N VAL A 14 -0.76 -9.86 4.21
CA VAL A 14 -0.26 -9.66 5.56
C VAL A 14 -1.42 -9.77 6.52
N PHE A 15 -1.10 -9.84 7.79
CA PHE A 15 -2.12 -9.82 8.83
C PHE A 15 -1.98 -8.53 9.60
N GLY A 16 -3.08 -7.82 9.69
CA GLY A 16 -3.11 -6.60 10.48
C GLY A 16 -3.69 -6.91 11.84
N TYR A 17 -3.09 -6.31 12.85
CA TYR A 17 -3.57 -6.49 14.21
C TYR A 17 -4.58 -5.39 14.48
N GLY A 18 -5.74 -5.76 14.93
CA GLY A 18 -6.74 -4.74 15.15
C GLY A 18 -7.88 -5.23 16.01
N VAL A 19 -8.78 -4.29 16.27
CA VAL A 19 -9.95 -4.55 17.07
C VAL A 19 -11.10 -4.84 16.11
N GLN A 20 -11.83 -5.90 16.41
CA GLN A 20 -12.96 -6.25 15.60
C GLN A 20 -14.08 -5.29 15.85
N LYS A 21 -14.47 -4.58 14.80
CA LYS A 21 -15.53 -3.61 14.91
C LYS A 21 -16.85 -4.34 15.01
N GLY A 22 -17.76 -3.80 15.79
CA GLY A 22 -19.06 -4.41 15.91
C GLY A 22 -19.19 -5.38 17.05
N HIS A 23 -18.09 -5.78 17.61
CA HIS A 23 -18.13 -6.62 18.80
C HIS A 23 -18.27 -5.79 20.02
N LYS A 24 -18.79 -6.38 21.05
CA LYS A 24 -18.83 -5.69 22.30
C LYS A 24 -17.44 -5.36 22.73
N ALA A 25 -17.28 -4.15 23.17
CA ALA A 25 -15.97 -3.71 23.53
C ALA A 25 -15.42 -4.47 24.71
N PHE A 26 -16.30 -4.82 25.62
CA PHE A 26 -15.84 -5.47 26.82
C PHE A 26 -16.76 -6.57 27.19
N PHE A 27 -16.21 -7.46 27.92
CA PHE A 27 -16.96 -8.53 28.44
C PHE A 27 -16.49 -8.70 29.84
N ARG A 28 -17.23 -8.16 30.77
CA ARG A 28 -16.88 -8.21 32.15
C ARG A 28 -15.57 -7.55 32.42
N GLY A 29 -15.34 -6.46 31.79
CA GLY A 29 -14.11 -5.74 32.02
C GLY A 29 -12.94 -6.28 31.24
N ALA A 30 -13.14 -7.34 30.50
CA ALA A 30 -12.07 -7.85 29.68
C ALA A 30 -11.82 -6.90 28.54
N PRO A 31 -10.61 -6.86 28.03
CA PRO A 31 -10.31 -5.97 26.94
C PRO A 31 -11.05 -6.36 25.67
N ILE A 32 -11.17 -5.40 24.81
CA ILE A 32 -11.75 -5.61 23.50
C ILE A 32 -10.99 -6.73 22.83
N GLU A 33 -11.73 -7.61 22.22
CA GLU A 33 -11.11 -8.69 21.51
C GLU A 33 -10.36 -8.16 20.30
N THR A 34 -9.13 -8.54 20.15
CA THR A 34 -8.32 -8.18 19.01
C THR A 34 -7.94 -9.44 18.28
N ARG A 35 -7.63 -9.30 17.03
CA ARG A 35 -7.24 -10.45 16.24
C ARG A 35 -6.43 -9.99 15.05
N LEU A 36 -5.77 -10.94 14.46
CA LEU A 36 -5.04 -10.69 13.22
C LEU A 36 -6.00 -10.82 12.07
N LEU A 37 -6.14 -9.75 11.32
CA LEU A 37 -7.06 -9.70 10.20
C LEU A 37 -6.28 -9.75 8.91
N PRO A 38 -6.75 -10.52 7.93
CA PRO A 38 -6.05 -10.56 6.65
C PRO A 38 -6.15 -9.21 5.97
N LYS A 39 -5.03 -8.76 5.45
CA LYS A 39 -4.93 -7.49 4.76
C LYS A 39 -4.02 -7.66 3.57
N ILE A 40 -4.10 -6.72 2.66
CA ILE A 40 -3.24 -6.71 1.49
C ILE A 40 -2.37 -5.48 1.57
N LYS A 41 -1.08 -5.70 1.44
CA LYS A 41 -0.12 -4.61 1.40
C LYS A 41 0.35 -4.45 -0.03
N ILE A 42 0.29 -3.23 -0.51
CA ILE A 42 0.72 -2.92 -1.87
C ILE A 42 1.87 -1.94 -1.79
N ASP A 43 2.98 -2.29 -2.42
CA ASP A 43 4.15 -1.45 -2.48
C ASP A 43 4.34 -0.96 -3.89
N VAL A 44 4.46 0.35 -4.02
CA VAL A 44 4.67 0.99 -5.31
C VAL A 44 5.78 2.00 -5.14
N VAL A 45 6.75 1.98 -6.04
CA VAL A 45 7.82 2.97 -6.05
C VAL A 45 7.64 3.82 -7.29
N ILE A 46 7.65 5.12 -7.11
CA ILE A 46 7.47 6.05 -8.21
C ILE A 46 8.64 7.03 -8.25
N SER A 47 8.86 7.60 -9.39
CA SER A 47 9.90 8.59 -9.54
C SER A 47 9.37 9.86 -10.16
N LYS A 48 8.87 9.78 -11.38
CA LYS A 48 8.37 10.98 -12.07
C LYS A 48 6.90 11.24 -11.84
N ILE A 49 6.18 10.27 -11.34
CA ILE A 49 4.77 10.44 -11.05
C ILE A 49 4.64 11.20 -9.75
N PRO A 50 3.89 12.29 -9.70
CA PRO A 50 3.74 13.04 -8.46
C PRO A 50 3.05 12.20 -7.40
N VAL A 51 3.53 12.32 -6.17
CA VAL A 51 2.97 11.58 -5.06
C VAL A 51 1.48 11.88 -4.90
N ASN A 52 1.11 13.13 -5.04
CA ASN A 52 -0.29 13.52 -4.89
C ASN A 52 -1.18 12.85 -5.92
N THR A 53 -0.69 12.66 -7.14
CA THR A 53 -1.46 11.99 -8.16
C THR A 53 -1.74 10.55 -7.76
N LEU A 54 -0.72 9.88 -7.27
CA LEU A 54 -0.87 8.50 -6.84
C LEU A 54 -1.82 8.40 -5.66
N VAL A 55 -1.62 9.23 -4.65
CA VAL A 55 -2.45 9.19 -3.46
C VAL A 55 -3.91 9.47 -3.80
N THR A 56 -4.16 10.48 -4.61
CA THR A 56 -5.52 10.83 -4.99
C THR A 56 -6.18 9.70 -5.75
N THR A 57 -5.45 9.07 -6.65
CA THR A 57 -6.00 7.98 -7.45
C THR A 57 -6.38 6.79 -6.56
N VAL A 58 -5.49 6.42 -5.65
CA VAL A 58 -5.75 5.30 -4.77
C VAL A 58 -6.91 5.60 -3.84
N GLN A 59 -6.91 6.79 -3.29
CA GLN A 59 -7.96 7.18 -2.35
C GLN A 59 -9.33 7.15 -3.03
N LYS A 60 -9.39 7.64 -4.26
CA LYS A 60 -10.64 7.69 -5.00
C LYS A 60 -11.19 6.30 -5.24
N VAL A 61 -10.32 5.35 -5.54
CA VAL A 61 -10.74 4.00 -5.84
C VAL A 61 -11.14 3.23 -4.59
N LEU A 62 -10.43 3.45 -3.50
CA LEU A 62 -10.61 2.64 -2.31
C LEU A 62 -11.55 3.23 -1.26
N TYR A 63 -11.91 4.49 -1.42
CA TYR A 63 -12.69 5.16 -0.39
C TYR A 63 -14.09 4.57 -0.30
N THR A 64 -14.49 4.16 0.87
CA THR A 64 -15.85 3.76 1.14
C THR A 64 -16.45 4.53 2.29
N GLY A 65 -15.60 5.26 3.04
CA GLY A 65 -16.05 5.99 4.21
C GLY A 65 -16.10 5.17 5.46
N ASN A 66 -15.70 3.93 5.38
CA ASN A 66 -15.75 3.02 6.51
C ASN A 66 -14.36 2.76 7.05
N ILE A 67 -14.32 2.33 8.29
CA ILE A 67 -13.08 1.86 8.88
C ILE A 67 -12.69 0.61 8.10
N GLY A 68 -11.46 0.53 7.69
CA GLY A 68 -11.01 -0.61 6.91
C GLY A 68 -10.61 -0.22 5.50
N ASP A 69 -10.87 1.03 5.11
CA ASP A 69 -10.42 1.50 3.81
C ASP A 69 -8.90 1.45 3.69
N GLY A 70 -8.21 1.51 4.85
CA GLY A 70 -6.77 1.36 4.84
C GLY A 70 -6.04 2.66 5.03
N LYS A 71 -4.74 2.57 4.89
CA LYS A 71 -3.85 3.70 5.06
C LYS A 71 -2.79 3.66 4.00
N ILE A 72 -2.28 4.83 3.69
CA ILE A 72 -1.20 4.97 2.73
C ILE A 72 -0.02 5.56 3.48
N PHE A 73 1.09 4.82 3.50
CA PHE A 73 2.32 5.30 4.11
C PHE A 73 3.25 5.72 3.00
N ILE A 74 3.84 6.88 3.15
CA ILE A 74 4.70 7.46 2.12
C ILE A 74 6.12 7.52 2.65
N TYR A 75 7.02 6.85 1.95
CA TYR A 75 8.41 6.80 2.34
C TYR A 75 9.28 7.37 1.25
N ASP A 76 10.38 7.99 1.64
CA ASP A 76 11.38 8.41 0.69
C ASP A 76 12.28 7.23 0.39
N VAL A 77 12.35 6.86 -0.88
CA VAL A 77 13.21 5.80 -1.33
C VAL A 77 14.50 6.45 -1.82
N ARG A 78 15.60 6.09 -1.19
CA ARG A 78 16.87 6.72 -1.49
C ARG A 78 17.32 6.42 -2.91
N ASP A 79 17.17 5.17 -3.33
CA ASP A 79 17.63 4.79 -4.65
C ASP A 79 17.00 3.45 -5.01
N VAL A 80 17.01 3.16 -6.28
CA VAL A 80 16.55 1.88 -6.81
C VAL A 80 17.59 1.42 -7.81
N VAL A 81 17.96 0.17 -7.73
CA VAL A 81 18.92 -0.42 -8.66
C VAL A 81 18.30 -1.64 -9.29
N LYS A 82 18.27 -1.66 -10.60
CA LYS A 82 17.78 -2.83 -11.30
C LYS A 82 18.90 -3.86 -11.34
N VAL A 83 18.65 -5.01 -10.76
CA VAL A 83 19.69 -6.02 -10.60
C VAL A 83 20.22 -6.49 -11.95
N ARG A 84 19.32 -6.66 -12.92
CA ARG A 84 19.73 -7.19 -14.21
C ARG A 84 20.66 -6.26 -14.98
N THR A 85 20.43 -4.96 -14.89
CA THR A 85 21.15 -4.03 -15.74
C THR A 85 22.06 -3.09 -14.97
N GLY A 86 21.86 -2.96 -13.67
CA GLY A 86 22.59 -1.99 -12.88
C GLY A 86 22.09 -0.58 -13.01
N GLU A 87 20.99 -0.37 -13.72
CA GLU A 87 20.43 0.97 -13.84
C GLU A 87 19.89 1.46 -12.51
N HIS A 88 19.92 2.77 -12.32
CA HIS A 88 19.48 3.41 -11.10
C HIS A 88 18.31 4.32 -11.36
N GLY A 89 17.61 4.63 -10.29
CA GLY A 89 16.61 5.69 -10.30
C GLY A 89 15.45 5.39 -11.23
N PHE A 90 15.03 6.42 -11.96
CA PHE A 90 13.88 6.28 -12.83
C PHE A 90 14.03 5.13 -13.81
N ASP A 91 15.22 5.00 -14.38
CA ASP A 91 15.45 3.95 -15.36
C ASP A 91 15.31 2.57 -14.76
N ALA A 92 15.67 2.43 -13.49
CA ALA A 92 15.56 1.15 -12.81
C ALA A 92 14.10 0.75 -12.60
N LEU A 93 13.21 1.73 -12.60
CA LEU A 93 11.80 1.46 -12.39
C LEU A 93 11.07 1.06 -13.67
N GLN A 94 11.74 1.18 -14.81
CA GLN A 94 11.13 0.87 -16.08
C GLN A 94 11.35 -0.58 -16.40
N ASP A 95 10.28 -1.32 -16.60
CA ASP A 95 10.37 -2.69 -17.04
C ASP A 95 10.12 -2.70 -18.52
N GLU A 96 11.19 -2.71 -19.28
CA GLU A 96 11.04 -2.66 -20.70
C GLU A 96 10.94 -4.04 -21.26
N GLU A 97 10.02 -4.17 -22.16
CA GLU A 97 9.86 -5.42 -22.87
C GLU A 97 10.93 -5.51 -23.92
N LYS A 98 11.68 -6.58 -23.90
CA LYS A 98 12.72 -6.75 -24.90
C LYS A 98 12.54 -8.02 -25.67
#